data_da199c41b9fe35e5a98c8d57e2c68a60
#
_entry.id   da199c41b9fe35e5a98c8d57e2c68a60
#
_cell.length_a   1.000
_cell.length_b   1.000
_cell.length_c   1.000
_cell.angle_alpha   90.00
_cell.angle_beta   90.00
_cell.angle_gamma   90.00
#
_symmetry.space_group_name_H-M   'P 1'
#
loop_
_entity.id
_entity.type
_entity.pdbx_description
1 polymer ?
#
loop_
_entity_poly.entity_id
_entity_poly.type
_entity_poly.pdbx_seq_one_letter_code
_entity_poly.pdbx_strand_id
1 'polypeptide(L)'
;MNKMDYARTLVASLSYLLLKQYDAVGLSLFNENLMSHVPPRSKPSHFKHILHELAVLSPSGVTRIEDVIQSIVERLHGRGILIIVSDFLTKESFVEKKLKLLVSRGLEVIIFHVLDSDEVSFPFNGDIIFESLEDDPPIELDPVDIRETYQRAIQDQITYYRTHCAKLGIDYIFLETST
;
A
#
# COMPACT_ATOMS: atom_id res chain seq x y z
N MET A 1 9.78 -10.92 8.81
CA MET A 1 9.92 -10.42 7.40
C MET A 1 9.46 -8.98 7.45
N ASN A 2 10.25 -8.04 6.92
CA ASN A 2 9.83 -6.64 6.96
C ASN A 2 8.62 -6.36 6.06
N LYS A 3 7.93 -5.27 6.30
CA LYS A 3 6.71 -4.84 5.61
C LYS A 3 6.88 -4.78 4.08
N MET A 4 8.03 -4.27 3.61
CA MET A 4 8.32 -4.15 2.19
C MET A 4 8.53 -5.52 1.51
N ASP A 5 9.24 -6.44 2.15
CA ASP A 5 9.46 -7.79 1.61
C ASP A 5 8.17 -8.60 1.59
N TYR A 6 7.30 -8.38 2.58
CA TYR A 6 5.95 -8.96 2.59
C TYR A 6 5.13 -8.46 1.40
N ALA A 7 5.09 -7.14 1.20
CA ALA A 7 4.38 -6.54 0.08
C ALA A 7 4.91 -7.03 -1.29
N ARG A 8 6.24 -7.09 -1.46
CA ARG A 8 6.86 -7.64 -2.66
C ARG A 8 6.46 -9.08 -2.92
N THR A 9 6.49 -9.92 -1.88
CA THR A 9 6.12 -11.33 -1.98
C THR A 9 4.66 -11.50 -2.36
N LEU A 10 3.77 -10.72 -1.75
CA LEU A 10 2.34 -10.69 -2.05
C LEU A 10 2.10 -10.32 -3.52
N VAL A 11 2.68 -9.20 -3.97
CA VAL A 11 2.52 -8.70 -5.35
C VAL A 11 3.10 -9.69 -6.36
N ALA A 12 4.28 -10.26 -6.09
CA ALA A 12 4.88 -11.27 -6.94
C ALA A 12 4.00 -12.53 -7.05
N SER A 13 3.46 -13.00 -5.91
CA SER A 13 2.61 -14.19 -5.88
C SER A 13 1.30 -13.99 -6.65
N LEU A 14 0.63 -12.85 -6.45
CA LEU A 14 -0.58 -12.49 -7.19
C LEU A 14 -0.29 -12.38 -8.69
N SER A 15 0.78 -11.69 -9.06
CA SER A 15 1.19 -11.53 -10.46
C SER A 15 1.47 -12.88 -11.13
N TYR A 16 2.12 -13.80 -10.41
CA TYR A 16 2.38 -15.15 -10.91
C TYR A 16 1.10 -15.93 -11.16
N LEU A 17 0.17 -15.90 -10.19
CA LEU A 17 -1.11 -16.62 -10.29
C LEU A 17 -1.95 -16.11 -11.46
N LEU A 18 -2.08 -14.79 -11.60
CA LEU A 18 -2.86 -14.17 -12.68
C LEU A 18 -2.25 -14.45 -14.06
N LEU A 19 -0.92 -14.32 -14.20
CA LEU A 19 -0.23 -14.64 -15.46
C LEU A 19 -0.33 -16.13 -15.82
N LYS A 20 -0.42 -17.02 -14.83
CA LYS A 20 -0.69 -18.46 -15.05
C LYS A 20 -2.09 -18.71 -15.61
N GLN A 21 -3.04 -17.82 -15.29
CA GLN A 21 -4.42 -17.85 -15.82
C GLN A 21 -4.55 -17.11 -17.17
N TYR A 22 -3.42 -16.63 -17.71
CA TYR A 22 -3.36 -15.80 -18.92
C TYR A 22 -4.01 -14.42 -18.79
N ASP A 23 -4.25 -13.96 -17.57
CA ASP A 23 -4.68 -12.59 -17.32
C ASP A 23 -3.55 -11.59 -17.61
N ALA A 24 -3.94 -10.39 -18.06
CA ALA A 24 -2.97 -9.32 -18.28
C ALA A 24 -2.65 -8.63 -16.95
N VAL A 25 -1.38 -8.65 -16.55
CA VAL A 25 -0.90 -8.03 -15.32
C VAL A 25 0.04 -6.88 -15.64
N GLY A 26 -0.22 -5.73 -15.05
CA GLY A 26 0.68 -4.58 -15.01
C GLY A 26 1.14 -4.31 -13.58
N LEU A 27 2.21 -3.52 -13.42
CA LEU A 27 2.73 -3.09 -12.14
C LEU A 27 3.00 -1.59 -12.18
N SER A 28 2.60 -0.89 -11.12
CA SER A 28 2.99 0.51 -10.89
C SER A 28 3.62 0.62 -9.52
N LEU A 29 4.85 1.10 -9.46
CA LEU A 29 5.59 1.36 -8.23
C LEU A 29 5.62 2.87 -8.00
N PHE A 30 5.39 3.28 -6.77
CA PHE A 30 5.27 4.68 -6.42
C PHE A 30 5.82 4.99 -5.02
N ASN A 31 6.22 6.24 -4.87
CA ASN A 31 6.43 6.96 -3.62
C ASN A 31 5.71 8.32 -3.73
N GLU A 32 6.42 9.45 -3.66
CA GLU A 32 5.85 10.77 -4.00
C GLU A 32 5.34 10.85 -5.43
N ASN A 33 6.01 10.12 -6.33
CA ASN A 33 5.71 10.08 -7.76
C ASN A 33 5.63 8.63 -8.26
N LEU A 34 5.12 8.46 -9.46
CA LEU A 34 5.18 7.18 -10.15
C LEU A 34 6.65 6.88 -10.51
N MET A 35 7.27 5.92 -9.80
CA MET A 35 8.67 5.53 -10.00
C MET A 35 8.84 4.63 -11.22
N SER A 36 7.97 3.65 -11.38
CA SER A 36 8.00 2.68 -12.46
C SER A 36 6.60 2.28 -12.88
N HIS A 37 6.44 2.02 -14.17
CA HIS A 37 5.19 1.52 -14.73
C HIS A 37 5.46 0.44 -15.75
N VAL A 38 5.04 -0.77 -15.43
CA VAL A 38 5.06 -1.93 -16.33
C VAL A 38 3.66 -2.12 -16.88
N PRO A 39 3.43 -1.88 -18.18
CA PRO A 39 2.09 -1.98 -18.77
C PRO A 39 1.57 -3.42 -18.73
N PRO A 40 0.22 -3.62 -18.65
CA PRO A 40 -0.38 -4.93 -18.57
C PRO A 40 -0.05 -5.81 -19.77
N ARG A 41 0.36 -7.05 -19.53
CA ARG A 41 0.58 -8.10 -20.53
C ARG A 41 0.25 -9.47 -19.94
N SER A 42 -0.19 -10.42 -20.78
CA SER A 42 -0.61 -11.76 -20.37
C SER A 42 0.44 -12.87 -20.65
N LYS A 43 1.61 -12.52 -21.23
CA LYS A 43 2.65 -13.51 -21.53
C LYS A 43 3.36 -13.96 -20.26
N PRO A 44 3.57 -15.27 -20.02
CA PRO A 44 4.28 -15.76 -18.83
C PRO A 44 5.69 -15.17 -18.65
N SER A 45 6.40 -14.86 -19.75
CA SER A 45 7.71 -14.19 -19.71
C SER A 45 7.66 -12.79 -19.08
N HIS A 46 6.49 -12.16 -19.05
CA HIS A 46 6.28 -10.84 -18.44
C HIS A 46 6.53 -10.85 -16.95
N PHE A 47 6.35 -11.99 -16.28
CA PHE A 47 6.64 -12.15 -14.86
C PHE A 47 8.07 -11.76 -14.49
N LYS A 48 9.04 -12.05 -15.36
CA LYS A 48 10.45 -11.67 -15.11
C LYS A 48 10.63 -10.14 -15.02
N HIS A 49 9.89 -9.37 -15.83
CA HIS A 49 9.93 -7.91 -15.76
C HIS A 49 9.33 -7.41 -14.44
N ILE A 50 8.18 -7.96 -14.03
CA ILE A 50 7.55 -7.62 -12.75
C ILE A 50 8.50 -7.91 -11.58
N LEU A 51 9.13 -9.09 -11.55
CA LEU A 51 10.10 -9.46 -10.52
C LEU A 51 11.31 -8.53 -10.49
N HIS A 52 11.80 -8.13 -11.66
CA HIS A 52 12.94 -7.22 -11.75
C HIS A 52 12.60 -5.87 -11.12
N GLU A 53 11.47 -5.26 -11.47
CA GLU A 53 11.03 -3.99 -10.91
C GLU A 53 10.82 -4.07 -9.39
N LEU A 54 10.21 -5.15 -8.90
CA LEU A 54 10.05 -5.38 -7.46
C LEU A 54 11.39 -5.54 -6.73
N ALA A 55 12.39 -6.14 -7.37
CA ALA A 55 13.70 -6.37 -6.77
C ALA A 55 14.54 -5.10 -6.66
N VAL A 56 14.44 -4.20 -7.64
CA VAL A 56 15.20 -2.94 -7.65
C VAL A 56 14.53 -1.80 -6.89
N LEU A 57 13.28 -2.00 -6.46
CA LEU A 57 12.54 -1.02 -5.66
C LEU A 57 13.30 -0.74 -4.35
N SER A 58 13.65 0.50 -4.13
CA SER A 58 14.19 0.98 -2.85
C SER A 58 13.19 1.95 -2.23
N PRO A 59 12.78 1.73 -0.97
CA PRO A 59 11.93 2.68 -0.27
C PRO A 59 12.65 4.03 -0.14
N SER A 60 11.99 5.10 -0.54
CA SER A 60 12.54 6.45 -0.39
C SER A 60 11.44 7.50 -0.51
N GLY A 61 11.51 8.55 0.32
CA GLY A 61 10.64 9.71 0.26
C GLY A 61 9.23 9.52 0.82
N VAL A 62 8.50 10.61 0.92
CA VAL A 62 7.11 10.68 1.41
C VAL A 62 6.16 10.14 0.35
N THR A 63 5.18 9.33 0.73
CA THR A 63 4.19 8.81 -0.23
C THR A 63 3.03 9.79 -0.40
N ARG A 64 2.79 10.24 -1.64
CA ARG A 64 1.61 11.00 -2.05
C ARG A 64 0.68 10.13 -2.88
N ILE A 65 -0.03 9.25 -2.20
CA ILE A 65 -0.89 8.25 -2.84
C ILE A 65 -1.98 8.88 -3.73
N GLU A 66 -2.44 10.08 -3.41
CA GLU A 66 -3.44 10.81 -4.20
C GLU A 66 -2.96 11.17 -5.60
N ASP A 67 -1.71 11.61 -5.77
CA ASP A 67 -1.14 11.99 -7.07
C ASP A 67 -0.88 10.74 -7.91
N VAL A 68 -0.48 9.67 -7.25
CA VAL A 68 -0.27 8.37 -7.89
C VAL A 68 -1.58 7.79 -8.41
N ILE A 69 -2.64 7.78 -7.62
CA ILE A 69 -3.96 7.31 -8.05
C ILE A 69 -4.43 8.12 -9.26
N GLN A 70 -4.23 9.44 -9.25
CA GLN A 70 -4.57 10.28 -10.41
C GLN A 70 -3.80 9.85 -11.67
N SER A 71 -2.50 9.65 -11.56
CA SER A 71 -1.65 9.19 -12.67
C SER A 71 -2.06 7.81 -13.19
N ILE A 72 -2.48 6.91 -12.30
CA ILE A 72 -2.97 5.58 -12.67
C ILE A 72 -4.30 5.69 -13.41
N VAL A 73 -5.25 6.49 -12.91
CA VAL A 73 -6.56 6.71 -13.55
C VAL A 73 -6.41 7.22 -14.98
N GLU A 74 -5.45 8.10 -15.24
CA GLU A 74 -5.19 8.65 -16.57
C GLU A 74 -4.62 7.61 -17.56
N ARG A 75 -3.92 6.61 -17.05
CA ARG A 75 -3.28 5.54 -17.84
C ARG A 75 -4.15 4.32 -18.04
N LEU A 76 -5.07 4.04 -17.10
CA LEU A 76 -5.95 2.89 -17.17
C LEU A 76 -7.12 3.18 -18.11
N HIS A 77 -7.23 2.36 -19.16
CA HIS A 77 -8.32 2.42 -20.13
C HIS A 77 -9.07 1.10 -20.11
N GLY A 78 -10.38 1.19 -19.94
CA GLY A 78 -11.24 0.01 -19.93
C GLY A 78 -11.56 -0.53 -18.52
N ARG A 79 -12.10 -1.76 -18.48
CA ARG A 79 -12.44 -2.46 -17.25
C ARG A 79 -11.26 -3.28 -16.75
N GLY A 80 -11.13 -3.42 -15.45
CA GLY A 80 -10.09 -4.24 -14.85
C GLY A 80 -10.13 -4.16 -13.34
N ILE A 81 -9.26 -4.95 -12.72
CA ILE A 81 -9.06 -4.97 -11.28
C ILE A 81 -7.82 -4.12 -10.96
N LEU A 82 -7.96 -3.18 -10.06
CA LEU A 82 -6.84 -2.42 -9.50
C LEU A 82 -6.57 -2.93 -8.08
N ILE A 83 -5.39 -3.51 -7.88
CA ILE A 83 -4.94 -3.95 -6.58
C ILE A 83 -3.99 -2.89 -6.03
N ILE A 84 -4.29 -2.33 -4.85
CA ILE A 84 -3.46 -1.36 -4.15
C ILE A 84 -2.87 -2.06 -2.93
N VAL A 85 -1.54 -2.02 -2.80
CA VAL A 85 -0.80 -2.55 -1.63
C VAL A 85 -0.06 -1.38 -1.00
N SER A 86 -0.45 -0.99 0.22
CA SER A 86 0.08 0.18 0.92
C SER A 86 -0.16 0.08 2.41
N ASP A 87 0.60 0.82 3.21
CA ASP A 87 0.35 1.05 4.64
C ASP A 87 -0.61 2.21 4.90
N PHE A 88 -0.97 2.96 3.87
CA PHE A 88 -1.91 4.10 3.96
C PHE A 88 -1.57 5.12 5.07
N LEU A 89 -0.30 5.26 5.44
CA LEU A 89 0.16 6.27 6.40
C LEU A 89 0.08 7.68 5.80
N THR A 90 -1.13 8.11 5.47
CA THR A 90 -1.43 9.40 4.83
C THR A 90 -2.80 9.92 5.27
N LYS A 91 -3.12 11.19 4.93
CA LYS A 91 -4.40 11.79 5.31
C LYS A 91 -5.58 11.10 4.63
N GLU A 92 -6.43 10.48 5.40
CA GLU A 92 -7.57 9.65 4.99
C GLU A 92 -8.53 10.35 4.02
N SER A 93 -8.81 11.65 4.25
CA SER A 93 -9.75 12.42 3.43
C SER A 93 -9.32 12.57 1.95
N PHE A 94 -8.03 12.51 1.67
CA PHE A 94 -7.52 12.55 0.30
C PHE A 94 -7.71 11.20 -0.38
N VAL A 95 -7.42 10.12 0.31
CA VAL A 95 -7.54 8.76 -0.22
C VAL A 95 -8.99 8.46 -0.59
N GLU A 96 -9.96 8.81 0.25
CA GLU A 96 -11.39 8.56 -0.01
C GLU A 96 -11.86 9.16 -1.34
N LYS A 97 -11.50 10.43 -1.60
CA LYS A 97 -11.88 11.11 -2.86
C LYS A 97 -11.34 10.37 -4.08
N LYS A 98 -10.10 9.90 -4.00
CA LYS A 98 -9.44 9.20 -5.12
C LYS A 98 -10.00 7.78 -5.30
N LEU A 99 -10.32 7.07 -4.23
CA LEU A 99 -10.99 5.77 -4.30
C LEU A 99 -12.38 5.88 -4.98
N LYS A 100 -13.16 6.90 -4.65
CA LYS A 100 -14.42 7.20 -5.35
C LYS A 100 -14.22 7.41 -6.85
N LEU A 101 -13.15 8.10 -7.24
CA LEU A 101 -12.81 8.31 -8.64
C LEU A 101 -12.50 6.99 -9.37
N LEU A 102 -11.73 6.08 -8.75
CA LEU A 102 -11.40 4.77 -9.32
C LEU A 102 -12.66 3.96 -9.60
N VAL A 103 -13.54 3.85 -8.60
CA VAL A 103 -14.81 3.13 -8.72
C VAL A 103 -15.71 3.75 -9.80
N SER A 104 -15.79 5.09 -9.86
CA SER A 104 -16.59 5.79 -10.89
C SER A 104 -16.09 5.55 -12.32
N ARG A 105 -14.85 5.14 -12.49
CA ARG A 105 -14.27 4.75 -13.79
C ARG A 105 -14.58 3.29 -14.17
N GLY A 106 -15.30 2.55 -13.32
CA GLY A 106 -15.68 1.16 -13.56
C GLY A 106 -14.57 0.16 -13.28
N LEU A 107 -13.60 0.54 -12.45
CA LEU A 107 -12.58 -0.36 -11.94
C LEU A 107 -13.10 -1.11 -10.71
N GLU A 108 -12.83 -2.39 -10.64
CA GLU A 108 -12.92 -3.16 -9.40
C GLU A 108 -11.65 -2.88 -8.58
N VAL A 109 -11.82 -2.49 -7.33
CA VAL A 109 -10.68 -2.09 -6.48
C VAL A 109 -10.55 -3.06 -5.33
N ILE A 110 -9.33 -3.56 -5.13
CA ILE A 110 -8.94 -4.40 -3.98
C ILE A 110 -7.82 -3.69 -3.25
N ILE A 111 -7.95 -3.54 -1.95
CA ILE A 111 -6.94 -2.91 -1.10
C ILE A 111 -6.34 -3.94 -0.15
N PHE A 112 -5.04 -4.10 -0.20
CA PHE A 112 -4.25 -4.76 0.83
C PHE A 112 -3.57 -3.68 1.69
N HIS A 113 -4.09 -3.48 2.88
CA HIS A 113 -3.52 -2.58 3.88
C HIS A 113 -2.52 -3.37 4.73
N VAL A 114 -1.23 -3.10 4.55
CA VAL A 114 -0.14 -3.88 5.15
C VAL A 114 0.53 -3.05 6.24
N LEU A 115 0.45 -3.51 7.48
CA LEU A 115 1.18 -2.92 8.61
C LEU A 115 2.12 -3.95 9.24
N ASP A 116 3.19 -3.47 9.83
CA ASP A 116 4.06 -4.30 10.64
C ASP A 116 3.42 -4.62 11.99
N SER A 117 3.70 -5.80 12.54
CA SER A 117 3.20 -6.17 13.86
C SER A 117 3.63 -5.21 14.96
N ASP A 118 4.81 -4.62 14.84
CA ASP A 118 5.29 -3.61 15.78
C ASP A 118 4.56 -2.27 15.62
N GLU A 119 4.09 -1.92 14.40
CA GLU A 119 3.23 -0.77 14.18
C GLU A 119 1.83 -0.97 14.79
N VAL A 120 1.32 -2.19 14.80
CA VAL A 120 -0.01 -2.49 15.36
C VAL A 120 0.02 -2.62 16.88
N SER A 121 1.00 -3.35 17.41
CA SER A 121 1.11 -3.68 18.85
C SER A 121 1.86 -2.63 19.65
N PHE A 122 2.74 -1.86 19.02
CA PHE A 122 3.63 -0.87 19.63
C PHE A 122 4.36 -1.41 20.86
N PRO A 123 5.20 -2.46 20.72
CA PRO A 123 5.78 -3.21 21.85
C PRO A 123 6.99 -2.51 22.50
N PHE A 124 7.27 -1.28 22.13
CA PHE A 124 8.44 -0.51 22.53
C PHE A 124 8.39 -0.13 24.02
N ASN A 125 9.52 -0.26 24.72
CA ASN A 125 9.66 0.07 26.13
C ASN A 125 11.03 0.73 26.37
N GLY A 126 11.08 1.59 27.40
CA GLY A 126 12.30 2.34 27.75
C GLY A 126 12.51 3.60 26.91
N ASP A 127 13.60 4.30 27.14
CA ASP A 127 13.95 5.53 26.40
C ASP A 127 14.32 5.16 24.97
N ILE A 128 13.49 5.56 24.02
CA ILE A 128 13.68 5.29 22.59
C ILE A 128 13.70 6.61 21.83
N ILE A 129 14.65 6.71 20.91
CA ILE A 129 14.70 7.80 19.94
C ILE A 129 14.02 7.30 18.68
N PHE A 130 12.91 7.94 18.29
CA PHE A 130 12.25 7.68 17.04
C PHE A 130 12.90 8.54 15.95
N GLU A 131 13.57 7.90 15.02
CA GLU A 131 14.13 8.55 13.84
C GLU A 131 13.16 8.44 12.67
N SER A 132 12.80 9.58 12.09
CA SER A 132 12.00 9.59 10.86
C SER A 132 12.85 9.13 9.68
N LEU A 133 12.27 8.34 8.80
CA LEU A 133 12.87 8.03 7.49
C LEU A 133 12.61 9.15 6.47
N GLU A 134 11.90 10.21 6.85
CA GLU A 134 11.40 11.29 5.99
C GLU A 134 11.96 12.67 6.37
N ASP A 135 13.22 12.74 6.86
CA ASP A 135 13.94 13.98 7.22
C ASP A 135 13.31 14.81 8.36
N ASP A 136 12.33 14.29 9.09
CA ASP A 136 11.84 14.95 10.31
C ASP A 136 12.87 14.84 11.46
N PRO A 137 12.94 15.82 12.37
CA PRO A 137 13.84 15.72 13.49
C PRO A 137 13.49 14.52 14.39
N PRO A 138 14.50 13.85 14.96
CA PRO A 138 14.25 12.75 15.86
C PRO A 138 13.42 13.20 17.07
N ILE A 139 12.48 12.36 17.47
CA ILE A 139 11.60 12.64 18.61
C ILE A 139 11.98 11.68 19.75
N GLU A 140 12.38 12.25 20.86
CA GLU A 140 12.62 11.52 22.10
C GLU A 140 11.32 11.51 22.91
N LEU A 141 10.70 10.36 23.04
CA LEU A 141 9.44 10.18 23.77
C LEU A 141 9.50 8.89 24.58
N ASP A 142 8.83 8.87 25.72
CA ASP A 142 8.57 7.63 26.41
C ASP A 142 7.46 6.86 25.66
N PRO A 143 7.77 5.69 25.09
CA PRO A 143 6.79 4.88 24.36
C PRO A 143 5.58 4.50 25.19
N VAL A 144 5.73 4.38 26.50
CA VAL A 144 4.64 4.02 27.42
C VAL A 144 3.56 5.09 27.43
N ASP A 145 3.95 6.38 27.40
CA ASP A 145 3.03 7.50 27.45
C ASP A 145 2.16 7.63 26.21
N ILE A 146 2.71 7.26 25.04
CA ILE A 146 2.02 7.42 23.76
C ILE A 146 1.33 6.14 23.26
N ARG A 147 1.65 4.98 23.84
CA ARG A 147 1.20 3.66 23.36
C ARG A 147 -0.30 3.58 23.12
N GLU A 148 -1.11 3.91 24.13
CA GLU A 148 -2.57 3.82 24.01
C GLU A 148 -3.11 4.75 22.93
N THR A 149 -2.57 5.97 22.85
CA THR A 149 -2.98 6.96 21.85
C THR A 149 -2.61 6.50 20.44
N TYR A 150 -1.40 5.98 20.27
CA TYR A 150 -0.92 5.46 19.00
C TYR A 150 -1.74 4.24 18.55
N GLN A 151 -1.90 3.23 19.41
CA GLN A 151 -2.68 2.04 19.09
C GLN A 151 -4.13 2.39 18.73
N ARG A 152 -4.73 3.34 19.43
CA ARG A 152 -6.07 3.84 19.10
C ARG A 152 -6.10 4.49 17.71
N ALA A 153 -5.13 5.32 17.39
CA ALA A 153 -5.04 5.96 16.07
C ALA A 153 -4.93 4.92 14.94
N ILE A 154 -4.11 3.88 15.11
CA ILE A 154 -4.00 2.76 14.14
C ILE A 154 -5.33 2.02 13.99
N GLN A 155 -6.01 1.69 15.09
CA GLN A 155 -7.30 1.00 15.05
C GLN A 155 -8.40 1.86 14.41
N ASP A 156 -8.41 3.15 14.69
CA ASP A 156 -9.34 4.10 14.09
C ASP A 156 -9.09 4.19 12.57
N GLN A 157 -7.84 4.23 12.13
CA GLN A 157 -7.47 4.23 10.71
C GLN A 157 -7.92 2.94 10.00
N ILE A 158 -7.65 1.77 10.57
CA ILE A 158 -8.08 0.48 10.02
C ILE A 158 -9.62 0.44 9.91
N THR A 159 -10.31 0.89 10.94
CA THR A 159 -11.78 0.94 10.98
C THR A 159 -12.33 1.93 9.95
N TYR A 160 -11.69 3.08 9.82
CA TYR A 160 -12.03 4.08 8.82
C TYR A 160 -11.98 3.50 7.40
N TYR A 161 -10.83 2.92 7.00
CA TYR A 161 -10.69 2.36 5.65
C TYR A 161 -11.64 1.19 5.42
N ARG A 162 -11.79 0.28 6.37
CA ARG A 162 -12.75 -0.83 6.27
C ARG A 162 -14.17 -0.35 6.00
N THR A 163 -14.60 0.66 6.76
CA THR A 163 -15.96 1.21 6.64
C THR A 163 -16.18 1.95 5.33
N HIS A 164 -15.20 2.76 4.91
CA HIS A 164 -15.32 3.57 3.69
C HIS A 164 -15.19 2.73 2.42
N CYS A 165 -14.30 1.74 2.41
CA CYS A 165 -14.16 0.79 1.31
C CYS A 165 -15.46 0.00 1.12
N ALA A 166 -16.06 -0.51 2.19
CA ALA A 166 -17.32 -1.24 2.12
C ALA A 166 -18.45 -0.40 1.51
N LYS A 167 -18.55 0.90 1.87
CA LYS A 167 -19.54 1.83 1.29
C LYS A 167 -19.33 2.07 -0.20
N LEU A 168 -18.11 1.92 -0.70
CA LEU A 168 -17.74 2.12 -2.10
C LEU A 168 -17.75 0.82 -2.91
N GLY A 169 -18.02 -0.33 -2.30
CA GLY A 169 -17.92 -1.64 -2.95
C GLY A 169 -16.47 -2.04 -3.25
N ILE A 170 -15.52 -1.58 -2.44
CA ILE A 170 -14.10 -1.90 -2.53
C ILE A 170 -13.79 -3.03 -1.56
N ASP A 171 -13.09 -4.06 -2.01
CA ASP A 171 -12.59 -5.13 -1.16
C ASP A 171 -11.38 -4.64 -0.36
N TYR A 172 -11.53 -4.61 0.96
CA TYR A 172 -10.48 -4.18 1.88
C TYR A 172 -10.00 -5.34 2.73
N ILE A 173 -8.71 -5.65 2.64
CA ILE A 173 -8.03 -6.72 3.36
C ILE A 173 -6.92 -6.10 4.20
N PHE A 174 -7.04 -6.21 5.51
CA PHE A 174 -5.98 -5.83 6.43
C PHE A 174 -5.01 -7.02 6.62
N LEU A 175 -3.72 -6.75 6.48
CA LEU A 175 -2.65 -7.73 6.62
C LEU A 175 -1.62 -7.21 7.62
N GLU A 176 -1.38 -7.99 8.65
CA GLU A 176 -0.31 -7.75 9.62
C GLU A 176 0.87 -8.65 9.29
N THR A 177 2.07 -8.06 9.18
CA THR A 177 3.27 -8.86 8.95
C THR A 177 3.68 -9.50 10.28
N SER A 178 3.64 -10.82 10.35
CA SER A 178 4.25 -11.54 11.46
C SER A 178 5.74 -11.74 11.23
N THR A 179 6.53 -11.54 12.25
CA THR A 179 7.96 -11.86 12.27
C THR A 179 8.21 -13.36 12.17
#